data_2b5ee3074389fc97d82f04d0eaa3cfee
#
_entry.id   2b5ee3074389fc97d82f04d0eaa3cfee
#
_cell.length_a   1.000
_cell.length_b   1.000
_cell.length_c   1.000
_cell.angle_alpha   90.00
_cell.angle_beta   90.00
_cell.angle_gamma   90.00
#
_symmetry.space_group_name_H-M   'P 1'
#
loop_
_entity.id
_entity.type
_entity.pdbx_description
1 polymer ?
#
loop_
_entity_poly.entity_id
_entity_poly.type
_entity_poly.pdbx_seq_one_letter_code
_entity_poly.pdbx_strand_id
1 'polypeptide(L)'
;MSNPKLINCGIQLIPICEKESSYKIIDQAIELIKRKPHKSIVTPFETVVEASFEEVQQLINEINEFCNSKEIEFVLNLRLHCSAKEDILMNEKTEKFN
;
A
#
# COMPACT_ATOMS: atom_id res chain seq x y z
N MET A 1 26.60 8.54 3.01
CA MET A 1 25.38 7.87 2.54
C MET A 1 24.19 8.79 2.62
N SER A 2 23.43 8.89 1.56
CA SER A 2 22.20 9.65 1.59
C SER A 2 21.10 8.84 2.27
N ASN A 3 20.16 9.51 2.93
CA ASN A 3 18.99 8.87 3.50
C ASN A 3 18.11 8.32 2.37
N PRO A 4 17.41 7.21 2.60
CA PRO A 4 16.44 6.71 1.64
C PRO A 4 15.38 7.76 1.35
N LYS A 5 15.00 7.89 0.09
CA LYS A 5 13.92 8.80 -0.30
C LYS A 5 12.58 8.18 0.02
N LEU A 6 11.64 9.03 0.41
CA LEU A 6 10.25 8.63 0.55
C LEU A 6 9.62 8.54 -0.84
N ILE A 7 8.83 7.52 -1.05
CA ILE A 7 8.07 7.31 -2.27
C ILE A 7 6.59 7.18 -1.92
N ASN A 8 5.73 7.30 -2.91
CA ASN A 8 4.32 6.97 -2.73
C ASN A 8 4.02 5.67 -3.44
N CYS A 9 3.27 4.81 -2.80
CA CYS A 9 2.81 3.56 -3.40
C CYS A 9 1.30 3.42 -3.22
N GLY A 10 0.58 3.33 -4.32
CA GLY A 10 -0.83 2.97 -4.30
C GLY A 10 -0.93 1.45 -4.34
N ILE A 11 -1.66 0.86 -3.40
CA ILE A 11 -1.81 -0.58 -3.25
C ILE A 11 -3.28 -0.93 -3.39
N GLN A 12 -3.63 -1.66 -4.44
CA GLN A 12 -4.98 -2.13 -4.67
C GLN A 12 -4.97 -3.65 -4.68
N LEU A 13 -5.61 -4.25 -3.68
CA LEU A 13 -5.75 -5.70 -3.56
C LEU A 13 -7.13 -6.10 -4.04
N ILE A 14 -7.18 -7.05 -4.97
CA ILE A 14 -8.42 -7.59 -5.52
C ILE A 14 -8.45 -9.10 -5.26
N PRO A 15 -9.04 -9.55 -4.14
CA PRO A 15 -9.22 -10.96 -3.90
C PRO A 15 -10.24 -11.55 -4.87
N ILE A 16 -9.93 -12.72 -5.42
CA ILE A 16 -10.82 -13.42 -6.36
C ILE A 16 -11.54 -14.52 -5.58
N CYS A 17 -12.64 -14.14 -4.94
CA CYS A 17 -13.46 -15.01 -4.11
C CYS A 17 -14.83 -14.35 -3.90
N GLU A 18 -15.66 -14.94 -3.06
CA GLU A 18 -16.98 -14.41 -2.78
C GLU A 18 -16.88 -13.00 -2.16
N LYS A 19 -17.88 -12.17 -2.45
CA LYS A 19 -17.90 -10.76 -2.07
C LYS A 19 -17.63 -10.53 -0.58
N GLU A 20 -18.29 -11.25 0.30
CA GLU A 20 -18.11 -11.09 1.75
C GLU A 20 -16.70 -11.45 2.18
N SER A 21 -16.17 -12.56 1.67
CA SER A 21 -14.79 -12.98 1.95
C SER A 21 -13.79 -11.98 1.40
N SER A 22 -14.07 -11.45 0.21
CA SER A 22 -13.22 -10.44 -0.43
C SER A 22 -13.09 -9.19 0.45
N TYR A 23 -14.20 -8.65 0.96
CA TYR A 23 -14.18 -7.47 1.83
C TYR A 23 -13.43 -7.73 3.13
N LYS A 24 -13.61 -8.91 3.72
CA LYS A 24 -12.88 -9.27 4.95
C LYS A 24 -11.38 -9.31 4.72
N ILE A 25 -10.96 -9.88 3.61
CA ILE A 25 -9.54 -9.96 3.26
C ILE A 25 -8.95 -8.57 3.02
N ILE A 26 -9.69 -7.72 2.30
CA ILE A 26 -9.27 -6.34 2.06
C ILE A 26 -9.13 -5.58 3.39
N ASP A 27 -10.10 -5.71 4.28
CA ASP A 27 -10.07 -5.06 5.59
C ASP A 27 -8.86 -5.51 6.41
N GLN A 28 -8.56 -6.80 6.41
CA GLN A 28 -7.41 -7.33 7.12
C GLN A 28 -6.09 -6.84 6.53
N ALA A 29 -6.02 -6.73 5.19
CA ALA A 29 -4.84 -6.17 4.53
C ALA A 29 -4.66 -4.69 4.88
N ILE A 30 -5.74 -3.92 4.93
CA ILE A 30 -5.70 -2.51 5.34
C ILE A 30 -5.21 -2.40 6.78
N GLU A 31 -5.68 -3.25 7.68
CA GLU A 31 -5.22 -3.28 9.07
C GLU A 31 -3.72 -3.57 9.15
N LEU A 32 -3.24 -4.49 8.32
CA LEU A 32 -1.81 -4.80 8.26
C LEU A 32 -1.01 -3.55 7.87
N ILE A 33 -1.47 -2.81 6.85
CA ILE A 33 -0.83 -1.58 6.41
C ILE A 33 -0.86 -0.53 7.52
N LYS A 34 -2.00 -0.39 8.20
CA LYS A 34 -2.18 0.61 9.27
C LYS A 34 -1.33 0.36 10.50
N ARG A 35 -0.90 -0.88 10.74
CA ARG A 35 0.00 -1.18 11.85
C ARG A 35 1.42 -0.69 11.62
N LYS A 36 1.78 -0.40 10.39
CA LYS A 36 3.13 0.10 10.07
C LYS A 36 3.27 1.55 10.49
N PRO A 37 4.48 1.99 10.86
CA PRO A 37 4.70 3.36 11.33
C PRO A 37 4.64 4.41 10.23
N HIS A 38 4.70 4.01 8.97
CA HIS A 38 4.68 4.97 7.87
C HIS A 38 3.27 5.48 7.59
N LYS A 39 3.23 6.64 6.97
CA LYS A 39 1.98 7.32 6.65
C LYS A 39 1.19 6.55 5.60
N SER A 40 -0.12 6.45 5.80
CA SER A 40 -0.99 5.79 4.84
C SER A 40 -2.37 6.46 4.82
N ILE A 41 -3.02 6.39 3.66
CA ILE A 41 -4.37 6.95 3.46
C ILE A 41 -5.20 5.89 2.73
N VAL A 42 -6.35 5.56 3.30
CA VAL A 42 -7.30 4.64 2.67
C VAL A 42 -8.24 5.45 1.79
N THR A 43 -8.38 5.03 0.54
CA THR A 43 -9.31 5.63 -0.42
C THR A 43 -10.31 4.57 -0.90
N PRO A 44 -11.36 4.96 -1.64
CA PRO A 44 -12.32 3.98 -2.16
C PRO A 44 -11.72 2.92 -3.09
N PHE A 45 -10.58 3.21 -3.73
CA PHE A 45 -9.99 2.31 -4.72
C PHE A 45 -8.71 1.65 -4.28
N GLU A 46 -7.95 2.31 -3.41
CA GLU A 46 -6.63 1.82 -3.01
C GLU A 46 -6.19 2.45 -1.70
N THR A 47 -5.19 1.84 -1.09
CA THR A 47 -4.53 2.45 0.07
C THR A 47 -3.20 3.02 -0.41
N VAL A 48 -2.93 4.28 -0.08
CA VAL A 48 -1.70 4.94 -0.50
C VAL A 48 -0.76 5.04 0.69
N VAL A 49 0.49 4.65 0.47
CA VAL A 49 1.53 4.61 1.51
C VAL A 49 2.66 5.55 1.12
N GLU A 50 3.18 6.28 2.11
CA GLU A 50 4.37 7.11 1.97
C GLU A 50 5.46 6.50 2.83
N ALA A 51 6.49 5.95 2.19
CA ALA A 51 7.54 5.20 2.87
C ALA A 51 8.77 5.09 1.97
N SER A 52 9.84 4.51 2.48
CA SER A 52 11.01 4.21 1.64
C SER A 52 10.69 3.04 0.70
N PHE A 53 11.44 2.92 -0.37
CA PHE A 53 11.26 1.82 -1.32
C PHE A 53 11.40 0.46 -0.62
N GLU A 54 12.36 0.31 0.27
CA GLU A 54 12.55 -0.94 1.01
C GLU A 54 11.37 -1.27 1.91
N GLU A 55 10.83 -0.26 2.59
CA GLU A 55 9.64 -0.45 3.43
C GLU A 55 8.43 -0.87 2.60
N VAL A 56 8.28 -0.27 1.41
CA VAL A 56 7.21 -0.64 0.48
C VAL A 56 7.37 -2.07 0.02
N GLN A 57 8.60 -2.48 -0.35
CA GLN A 57 8.87 -3.87 -0.77
C GLN A 57 8.52 -4.86 0.34
N GLN A 58 8.90 -4.55 1.57
CA GLN A 58 8.59 -5.40 2.72
C GLN A 58 7.08 -5.51 2.93
N LEU A 59 6.38 -4.40 2.81
CA LEU A 59 4.93 -4.37 2.94
C LEU A 59 4.25 -5.24 1.87
N ILE A 60 4.72 -5.14 0.62
CA ILE A 60 4.22 -5.96 -0.49
C ILE A 60 4.42 -7.45 -0.18
N ASN A 61 5.60 -7.81 0.34
CA ASN A 61 5.88 -9.19 0.72
C ASN A 61 4.92 -9.68 1.80
N GLU A 62 4.65 -8.85 2.80
CA GLU A 62 3.73 -9.21 3.89
C GLU A 62 2.30 -9.38 3.39
N ILE A 63 1.86 -8.51 2.48
CA ILE A 63 0.52 -8.63 1.88
C ILE A 63 0.42 -9.93 1.06
N ASN A 64 1.45 -10.23 0.29
CA ASN A 64 1.49 -11.46 -0.50
C ASN A 64 1.43 -12.71 0.39
N GLU A 65 2.22 -12.74 1.46
CA GLU A 65 2.21 -13.84 2.42
C GLU A 65 0.86 -13.99 3.09
N PHE A 66 0.25 -12.87 3.47
CA PHE A 66 -1.07 -12.86 4.07
C PHE A 66 -2.11 -13.48 3.14
N CYS A 67 -2.14 -13.07 1.87
CA CYS A 67 -3.08 -13.62 0.89
C CYS A 67 -2.82 -15.10 0.61
N ASN A 68 -1.55 -15.50 0.55
CA ASN A 68 -1.20 -16.91 0.38
C ASN A 68 -1.69 -17.75 1.56
N SER A 69 -1.65 -17.19 2.77
CA SER A 69 -2.15 -17.91 3.97
C SER A 69 -3.66 -18.12 3.92
N LYS A 70 -4.38 -17.31 3.15
CA LYS A 70 -5.82 -17.44 2.96
C LYS A 70 -6.17 -18.41 1.82
N GLU A 71 -5.16 -18.93 1.11
CA GLU A 71 -5.32 -19.87 0.01
C GLU A 71 -6.27 -19.36 -1.07
N ILE A 72 -6.14 -18.09 -1.43
CA ILE A 72 -6.97 -17.46 -2.46
C ILE A 72 -6.15 -17.04 -3.67
N GLU A 73 -6.82 -16.90 -4.78
CA GLU A 73 -6.30 -16.22 -5.94
C GLU A 73 -6.55 -14.71 -5.74
N PHE A 74 -5.62 -13.87 -6.16
CA PHE A 74 -5.78 -12.42 -6.01
C PHE A 74 -4.98 -11.68 -7.07
N VAL A 75 -5.41 -10.44 -7.33
CA VAL A 75 -4.66 -9.49 -8.16
C VAL A 75 -4.17 -8.38 -7.23
N LEU A 76 -2.91 -8.04 -7.35
CA LEU A 76 -2.32 -6.94 -6.57
C LEU A 76 -1.79 -5.90 -7.56
N ASN A 77 -2.47 -4.76 -7.63
CA ASN A 77 -2.04 -3.66 -8.47
C ASN A 77 -1.25 -2.66 -7.64
N LEU A 78 -0.09 -2.29 -8.14
CA LEU A 78 0.82 -1.38 -7.46
C LEU A 78 1.20 -0.24 -8.40
N ARG A 79 1.19 0.97 -7.86
CA ARG A 79 1.69 2.14 -8.58
C ARG A 79 2.65 2.86 -7.67
N LEU A 80 3.86 3.09 -8.16
CA LEU A 80 4.92 3.72 -7.39
C LEU A 80 5.32 5.03 -8.05
N HIS A 81 5.38 6.09 -7.24
CA HIS A 81 5.91 7.38 -7.65
C HIS A 81 7.19 7.63 -6.87
N CYS A 82 8.30 7.63 -7.58
CA CYS A 82 9.64 7.73 -7.00
C CYS A 82 10.41 8.88 -7.64
N SER A 83 11.34 9.44 -6.90
CA SER A 83 12.29 10.40 -7.43
C SER A 83 13.68 10.07 -6.90
N ALA A 84 14.68 10.11 -7.76
CA ALA A 84 16.08 9.96 -7.34
C ALA A 84 16.59 11.20 -6.61
N LYS A 85 15.91 12.33 -6.75
CA LYS A 85 16.39 13.62 -6.26
C LYS A 85 15.74 14.07 -4.98
N GLU A 86 14.48 13.73 -4.76
CA GLU A 86 13.71 14.27 -3.63
C GLU A 86 12.68 13.29 -3.13
N ASP A 87 12.19 13.55 -1.91
CA ASP A 87 11.07 12.81 -1.35
C ASP A 87 9.79 13.14 -2.11
N ILE A 88 8.94 12.14 -2.31
CA ILE A 88 7.60 12.33 -2.85
C ILE A 88 6.63 12.30 -1.67
N LEU A 89 6.01 13.44 -1.41
CA LEU A 89 5.13 13.60 -0.25
C LEU A 89 3.67 13.68 -0.71
N MET A 90 2.83 12.85 -0.11
CA MET A 90 1.40 12.79 -0.45
C MET A 90 0.71 14.14 -0.26
N ASN A 91 1.04 14.84 0.82
CA ASN A 91 0.44 16.12 1.13
C ASN A 91 0.67 17.17 0.05
N GLU A 92 1.84 17.18 -0.55
CA GLU A 92 2.16 18.15 -1.62
C GLU A 92 1.27 17.98 -2.84
N LYS A 93 0.73 16.78 -3.05
CA LYS A 93 -0.15 16.50 -4.18
C LYS A 93 -1.59 16.89 -3.93
N THR A 94 -2.02 16.90 -2.69
CA THR A 94 -3.45 16.96 -2.35
C THR A 94 -3.86 18.14 -1.49
N GLU A 95 -2.95 18.78 -0.76
CA GLU A 95 -3.31 19.80 0.22
C GLU A 95 -4.07 21.00 -0.35
N LYS A 96 -3.78 21.35 -1.60
CA LYS A 96 -4.47 22.46 -2.27
C LYS A 96 -5.94 22.16 -2.61
N PHE A 97 -6.34 20.90 -2.51
CA PHE A 97 -7.71 20.47 -2.79
C PHE A 97 -8.50 20.13 -1.52
N ASN A 98 -7.84 20.16 -0.36
CA ASN A 98 -8.46 19.75 0.90
C ASN A 98 -8.55 20.89 1.92
#